data_a3f2300eb37eb977170d86ce3ab2092a
#
_entry.id   a3f2300eb37eb977170d86ce3ab2092a
#
_cell.length_a   1.000
_cell.length_b   1.000
_cell.length_c   1.000
_cell.angle_alpha   90.00
_cell.angle_beta   90.00
_cell.angle_gamma   90.00
#
_symmetry.space_group_name_H-M   'P 1'
#
loop_
_entity.id
_entity.type
_entity.pdbx_description
1 polymer ?
#
loop_
_entity_poly.entity_id
_entity_poly.type
_entity_poly.pdbx_seq_one_letter_code
_entity_poly.pdbx_strand_id
1 'polypeptide(L)'
;LSLHERSSDLFTKTMSYIQNNLQAGEEIKYKADIHWYIFAYPVILLLLSAFFSSAQTGLFYYVSIFLLLSGLFQLIKRILLKMGAEYVVTNKKVILKSGILNRDALELVLNKCEGIRINQSLMGRMLGFGSIVVTTGGVTNKFDFITNPIKFRNEINAQIQ
;
A
#
# COMPACT_ATOMS: atom_id res chain seq x y z
N LEU A 1 25.70 -6.40 16.91
CA LEU A 1 24.29 -6.35 16.51
C LEU A 1 24.22 -6.73 15.05
N SER A 2 23.69 -7.94 14.78
CA SER A 2 23.64 -8.50 13.43
C SER A 2 22.62 -7.74 12.56
N LEU A 3 22.85 -7.73 11.24
CA LEU A 3 21.91 -7.14 10.26
C LEU A 3 20.50 -7.76 10.36
N HIS A 4 20.38 -8.95 10.93
CA HIS A 4 19.14 -9.67 11.15
C HIS A 4 18.32 -9.07 12.32
N GLU A 5 18.97 -8.64 13.40
CA GLU A 5 18.31 -7.93 14.53
C GLU A 5 17.83 -6.54 14.11
N ARG A 6 18.59 -5.83 13.28
CA ARG A 6 18.20 -4.51 12.78
C ARG A 6 16.98 -4.56 11.85
N SER A 7 16.82 -5.64 11.12
CA SER A 7 15.67 -5.91 10.26
C SER A 7 14.42 -6.22 11.10
N SER A 8 14.54 -7.02 12.16
CA SER A 8 13.43 -7.32 13.07
C SER A 8 12.96 -6.08 13.85
N ASP A 9 13.88 -5.19 14.24
CA ASP A 9 13.57 -3.96 14.97
C ASP A 9 12.84 -2.94 14.10
N LEU A 10 13.14 -2.87 12.80
CA LEU A 10 12.41 -2.05 11.84
C LEU A 10 10.99 -2.56 11.60
N PHE A 11 10.80 -3.89 11.53
CA PHE A 11 9.48 -4.52 11.44
C PHE A 11 8.67 -4.31 12.72
N THR A 12 9.29 -4.41 13.89
CA THR A 12 8.63 -4.19 15.19
C THR A 12 8.25 -2.70 15.39
N LYS A 13 9.05 -1.78 14.89
CA LYS A 13 8.78 -0.34 15.02
C LYS A 13 7.60 0.13 14.17
N THR A 14 7.30 -0.55 13.06
CA THR A 14 6.12 -0.27 12.23
C THR A 14 4.84 -0.83 12.86
N MET A 15 4.92 -1.95 13.57
CA MET A 15 3.81 -2.52 14.35
C MET A 15 3.44 -1.66 15.56
N SER A 16 4.35 -0.80 16.01
CA SER A 16 4.21 0.00 17.23
C SER A 16 3.10 1.06 17.16
N TYR A 17 2.77 1.62 15.99
CA TYR A 17 1.74 2.67 15.95
C TYR A 17 0.34 2.12 16.21
N ILE A 18 -0.01 1.02 15.57
CA ILE A 18 -1.35 0.41 15.75
C ILE A 18 -1.46 -0.18 17.15
N GLN A 19 -0.45 -0.93 17.60
CA GLN A 19 -0.46 -1.53 18.94
C GLN A 19 -0.54 -0.50 20.06
N ASN A 20 0.10 0.67 19.90
CA ASN A 20 0.06 1.75 20.89
C ASN A 20 -1.26 2.54 20.87
N ASN A 21 -2.08 2.41 19.82
CA ASN A 21 -3.35 3.11 19.65
C ASN A 21 -4.57 2.19 19.73
N LEU A 22 -4.38 0.92 20.11
CA LEU A 22 -5.49 0.01 20.38
C LEU A 22 -6.21 0.42 21.68
N GLN A 23 -7.53 0.43 21.63
CA GLN A 23 -8.37 0.66 22.82
C GLN A 23 -8.44 -0.62 23.69
N ALA A 24 -8.79 -0.45 24.96
CA ALA A 24 -9.00 -1.60 25.84
C ALA A 24 -10.02 -2.59 25.25
N GLY A 25 -9.61 -3.85 25.11
CA GLY A 25 -10.41 -4.92 24.48
C GLY A 25 -10.50 -4.84 22.95
N GLU A 26 -9.64 -4.03 22.29
CA GLU A 26 -9.52 -4.00 20.83
C GLU A 26 -8.48 -5.03 20.37
N GLU A 27 -8.88 -5.89 19.43
CA GLU A 27 -8.05 -6.95 18.87
C GLU A 27 -7.93 -6.80 17.35
N ILE A 28 -6.74 -7.02 16.84
CA ILE A 28 -6.49 -7.07 15.40
C ILE A 28 -7.04 -8.39 14.85
N LYS A 29 -8.03 -8.32 13.96
CA LYS A 29 -8.62 -9.49 13.30
C LYS A 29 -7.97 -9.80 11.95
N TYR A 30 -7.58 -8.75 11.21
CA TYR A 30 -6.92 -8.93 9.92
C TYR A 30 -5.99 -7.76 9.60
N LYS A 31 -4.83 -8.08 8.99
CA LYS A 31 -3.88 -7.10 8.45
C LYS A 31 -3.67 -7.38 6.97
N ALA A 32 -3.80 -6.35 6.14
CA ALA A 32 -3.49 -6.41 4.72
C ALA A 32 -2.23 -5.57 4.42
N ASP A 33 -1.45 -6.04 3.46
CA ASP A 33 -0.24 -5.37 2.99
C ASP A 33 -0.42 -4.82 1.57
N ILE A 34 0.43 -3.87 1.18
CA ILE A 34 0.50 -3.41 -0.20
C ILE A 34 1.21 -4.47 -1.04
N HIS A 35 0.57 -4.84 -2.14
CA HIS A 35 1.07 -5.84 -3.07
C HIS A 35 2.33 -5.35 -3.81
N TRP A 36 3.26 -6.26 -4.08
CA TRP A 36 4.53 -5.95 -4.76
C TRP A 36 4.36 -5.32 -6.16
N TYR A 37 3.22 -5.55 -6.81
CA TYR A 37 2.92 -5.00 -8.13
C TYR A 37 3.00 -3.47 -8.22
N ILE A 38 2.98 -2.77 -7.09
CA ILE A 38 3.20 -1.32 -7.01
C ILE A 38 4.54 -0.90 -7.62
N PHE A 39 5.53 -1.81 -7.66
CA PHE A 39 6.84 -1.58 -8.25
C PHE A 39 6.91 -1.85 -9.75
N ALA A 40 5.88 -2.43 -10.37
CA ALA A 40 5.89 -2.77 -11.79
C ALA A 40 6.19 -1.55 -12.68
N TYR A 41 5.52 -0.42 -12.41
CA TYR A 41 5.71 0.81 -13.19
C TYR A 41 7.15 1.37 -13.13
N PRO A 42 7.74 1.62 -11.95
CA PRO A 42 9.13 2.10 -11.91
C PRO A 42 10.13 1.10 -12.48
N VAL A 43 9.92 -0.21 -12.33
CA VAL A 43 10.78 -1.23 -12.94
C VAL A 43 10.72 -1.17 -14.46
N ILE A 44 9.54 -1.00 -15.05
CA ILE A 44 9.41 -0.82 -16.51
C ILE A 44 10.17 0.42 -16.99
N LEU A 45 10.09 1.54 -16.27
CA LEU A 45 10.84 2.75 -16.63
C LEU A 45 12.36 2.52 -16.61
N LEU A 46 12.86 1.80 -15.61
CA LEU A 46 14.28 1.46 -15.49
C LEU A 46 14.74 0.52 -16.62
N LEU A 47 13.92 -0.47 -16.98
CA LEU A 47 14.20 -1.38 -18.11
C LEU A 47 14.21 -0.62 -19.44
N LEU A 48 13.27 0.30 -19.66
CA LEU A 48 13.25 1.15 -20.84
C LEU A 48 14.47 2.08 -20.88
N SER A 49 14.90 2.63 -19.75
CA SER A 49 16.12 3.42 -19.66
C SER A 49 17.34 2.59 -20.10
N ALA A 50 17.48 1.37 -19.59
CA ALA A 50 18.57 0.47 -19.98
C ALA A 50 18.54 0.12 -21.48
N PHE A 51 17.35 -0.10 -22.04
CA PHE A 51 17.16 -0.35 -23.47
C PHE A 51 17.63 0.83 -24.33
N PHE A 52 17.21 2.07 -24.01
CA PHE A 52 17.59 3.26 -24.76
C PHE A 52 19.05 3.66 -24.56
N SER A 53 19.67 3.27 -23.44
CA SER A 53 21.09 3.53 -23.20
C SER A 53 22.03 2.77 -24.16
N SER A 54 21.54 1.66 -24.74
CA SER A 54 22.30 0.88 -25.73
C SER A 54 22.36 1.54 -27.11
N ALA A 55 21.45 2.48 -27.40
CA ALA A 55 21.44 3.22 -28.66
C ALA A 55 22.41 4.41 -28.56
N GLN A 56 23.51 4.35 -29.31
CA GLN A 56 24.62 5.36 -29.27
C GLN A 56 24.29 6.69 -29.97
N THR A 57 23.03 7.05 -30.16
CA THR A 57 22.60 8.30 -30.78
C THR A 57 22.26 9.34 -29.71
N GLY A 58 22.74 10.59 -29.88
CA GLY A 58 22.69 11.63 -28.84
C GLY A 58 21.28 11.86 -28.23
N LEU A 59 20.21 11.81 -29.03
CA LEU A 59 18.83 11.98 -28.52
C LEU A 59 18.45 10.86 -27.56
N PHE A 60 18.68 9.60 -27.91
CA PHE A 60 18.33 8.45 -27.07
C PHE A 60 19.12 8.41 -25.75
N TYR A 61 20.32 8.95 -25.73
CA TYR A 61 21.10 9.10 -24.51
C TYR A 61 20.39 10.01 -23.49
N TYR A 62 19.90 11.19 -23.92
CA TYR A 62 19.14 12.08 -23.04
C TYR A 62 17.82 11.49 -22.59
N VAL A 63 17.12 10.77 -23.48
CA VAL A 63 15.88 10.03 -23.14
C VAL A 63 16.18 8.96 -22.07
N SER A 64 17.28 8.21 -22.19
CA SER A 64 17.63 7.20 -21.21
C SER A 64 17.91 7.78 -19.84
N ILE A 65 18.64 8.91 -19.75
CA ILE A 65 18.90 9.60 -18.48
C ILE A 65 17.57 10.08 -17.84
N PHE A 66 16.68 10.68 -18.63
CA PHE A 66 15.38 11.12 -18.14
C PHE A 66 14.54 9.98 -17.58
N LEU A 67 14.49 8.83 -18.28
CA LEU A 67 13.80 7.62 -17.83
C LEU A 67 14.43 7.05 -16.57
N LEU A 68 15.77 7.05 -16.46
CA LEU A 68 16.50 6.59 -15.30
C LEU A 68 16.14 7.42 -14.06
N LEU A 69 16.25 8.72 -14.16
CA LEU A 69 15.96 9.62 -13.04
C LEU A 69 14.48 9.54 -12.62
N SER A 70 13.57 9.50 -13.60
CA SER A 70 12.14 9.33 -13.37
C SER A 70 11.82 7.98 -12.70
N GLY A 71 12.43 6.89 -13.19
CA GLY A 71 12.26 5.55 -12.63
C GLY A 71 12.76 5.44 -11.18
N LEU A 72 13.95 5.99 -10.90
CA LEU A 72 14.50 6.04 -9.53
C LEU A 72 13.62 6.86 -8.59
N PHE A 73 13.18 8.03 -9.03
CA PHE A 73 12.28 8.87 -8.22
C PHE A 73 10.96 8.16 -7.89
N GLN A 74 10.35 7.52 -8.89
CA GLN A 74 9.13 6.74 -8.69
C GLN A 74 9.37 5.52 -7.79
N LEU A 75 10.50 4.84 -7.93
CA LEU A 75 10.86 3.69 -7.09
C LEU A 75 10.95 4.10 -5.61
N ILE A 76 11.67 5.18 -5.31
CA ILE A 76 11.78 5.72 -3.95
C ILE A 76 10.40 6.05 -3.39
N LYS A 77 9.55 6.76 -4.14
CA LYS A 77 8.17 7.08 -3.72
C LYS A 77 7.37 5.82 -3.38
N ARG A 78 7.47 4.76 -4.19
CA ARG A 78 6.74 3.51 -3.96
C ARG A 78 7.28 2.71 -2.76
N ILE A 79 8.59 2.73 -2.53
CA ILE A 79 9.19 2.14 -1.32
C ILE A 79 8.68 2.86 -0.08
N LEU A 80 8.74 4.20 -0.05
CA LEU A 80 8.24 4.98 1.08
C LEU A 80 6.74 4.75 1.33
N LEU A 81 5.94 4.67 0.27
CA LEU A 81 4.51 4.40 0.40
C LEU A 81 4.26 3.01 0.99
N LYS A 82 4.96 1.98 0.51
CA LYS A 82 4.83 0.62 1.02
C LYS A 82 5.27 0.49 2.47
N MET A 83 6.33 1.18 2.88
CA MET A 83 6.82 1.19 4.26
C MET A 83 5.90 1.94 5.22
N GLY A 84 5.16 2.94 4.73
CA GLY A 84 4.27 3.76 5.55
C GLY A 84 2.82 3.32 5.58
N ALA A 85 2.44 2.34 4.77
CA ALA A 85 1.06 1.89 4.69
C ALA A 85 0.77 0.76 5.68
N GLU A 86 -0.33 0.91 6.42
CA GLU A 86 -0.85 -0.08 7.35
C GLU A 86 -2.37 -0.17 7.18
N TYR A 87 -2.86 -1.34 6.78
CA TYR A 87 -4.29 -1.62 6.61
C TYR A 87 -4.72 -2.71 7.57
N VAL A 88 -5.49 -2.35 8.57
CA VAL A 88 -5.85 -3.25 9.67
C VAL A 88 -7.36 -3.20 9.93
N VAL A 89 -7.93 -4.36 10.13
CA VAL A 89 -9.29 -4.55 10.62
C VAL A 89 -9.23 -5.02 12.06
N THR A 90 -9.87 -4.30 12.96
CA THR A 90 -10.04 -4.70 14.36
C THR A 90 -11.49 -5.07 14.62
N ASN A 91 -11.80 -5.53 15.81
CA ASN A 91 -13.18 -5.80 16.25
C ASN A 91 -14.01 -4.53 16.46
N LYS A 92 -13.43 -3.31 16.41
CA LYS A 92 -14.13 -2.04 16.65
C LYS A 92 -14.06 -1.08 15.48
N LYS A 93 -12.93 -1.07 14.75
CA LYS A 93 -12.65 -0.09 13.69
C LYS A 93 -11.81 -0.69 12.56
N VAL A 94 -11.84 -0.02 11.42
CA VAL A 94 -10.90 -0.24 10.31
C VAL A 94 -9.90 0.90 10.31
N ILE A 95 -8.62 0.59 10.33
CA ILE A 95 -7.53 1.55 10.29
C ILE A 95 -6.86 1.43 8.92
N LEU A 96 -6.93 2.50 8.15
CA LEU A 96 -6.34 2.60 6.82
C LEU A 96 -5.34 3.76 6.85
N LYS A 97 -4.08 3.44 7.08
CA LYS A 97 -3.00 4.42 7.12
C LYS A 97 -2.16 4.29 5.86
N SER A 98 -1.88 5.40 5.21
CA SER A 98 -0.97 5.44 4.07
C SER A 98 0.01 6.60 4.18
N GLY A 99 1.23 6.38 3.67
CA GLY A 99 2.28 7.39 3.58
C GLY A 99 3.15 7.56 4.85
N ILE A 100 4.42 7.90 4.62
CA ILE A 100 5.39 8.25 5.67
C ILE A 100 5.47 9.77 5.84
N LEU A 101 5.48 10.50 4.71
CA LEU A 101 5.64 11.96 4.69
C LEU A 101 4.32 12.68 4.99
N ASN A 102 3.25 12.30 4.32
CA ASN A 102 1.88 12.69 4.66
C ASN A 102 1.22 11.49 5.35
N ARG A 103 0.91 11.63 6.62
CA ARG A 103 0.23 10.60 7.39
C ARG A 103 -1.28 10.77 7.22
N ASP A 104 -1.81 10.20 6.16
CA ASP A 104 -3.25 10.06 6.02
C ASP A 104 -3.67 8.79 6.75
N ALA A 105 -4.16 8.95 7.96
CA ALA A 105 -4.73 7.86 8.75
C ALA A 105 -6.25 8.04 8.78
N LEU A 106 -6.95 7.11 8.17
CA LEU A 106 -8.39 7.02 8.22
C LEU A 106 -8.77 5.92 9.21
N GLU A 107 -9.34 6.31 10.34
CA GLU A 107 -9.93 5.39 11.30
C GLU A 107 -11.44 5.40 11.13
N LEU A 108 -12.01 4.29 10.73
CA LEU A 108 -13.43 4.11 10.48
C LEU A 108 -14.04 3.19 11.53
N VAL A 109 -14.90 3.73 12.35
CA VAL A 109 -15.73 2.89 13.24
C VAL A 109 -16.64 2.02 12.37
N LEU A 110 -16.66 0.72 12.62
CA LEU A 110 -17.39 -0.27 11.80
C LEU A 110 -18.86 0.10 11.58
N ASN A 111 -19.53 0.62 12.60
CA ASN A 111 -20.94 1.04 12.53
C ASN A 111 -21.21 2.26 11.63
N LYS A 112 -20.15 2.96 11.18
CA LYS A 112 -20.26 4.14 10.31
C LYS A 112 -19.78 3.86 8.87
N CYS A 113 -19.45 2.63 8.55
CA CYS A 113 -19.11 2.24 7.19
C CYS A 113 -20.38 2.11 6.35
N GLU A 114 -20.64 3.12 5.49
CA GLU A 114 -21.84 3.14 4.63
C GLU A 114 -21.70 2.24 3.42
N GLY A 115 -20.47 2.01 2.94
CA GLY A 115 -20.22 1.14 1.80
C GLY A 115 -18.77 0.84 1.57
N ILE A 116 -18.50 -0.41 1.18
CA ILE A 116 -17.18 -0.88 0.80
C ILE A 116 -17.26 -1.44 -0.62
N ARG A 117 -16.56 -0.78 -1.54
CA ARG A 117 -16.44 -1.23 -2.94
C ARG A 117 -15.04 -1.75 -3.21
N ILE A 118 -14.95 -2.87 -3.91
CA ILE A 118 -13.70 -3.43 -4.39
C ILE A 118 -13.61 -3.20 -5.89
N ASN A 119 -12.47 -2.68 -6.34
CA ASN A 119 -12.12 -2.56 -7.74
C ASN A 119 -10.90 -3.43 -8.03
N GLN A 120 -11.06 -4.44 -8.87
CA GLN A 120 -9.97 -5.30 -9.34
C GLN A 120 -9.93 -5.29 -10.85
N SER A 121 -8.77 -4.94 -11.42
CA SER A 121 -8.47 -5.14 -12.83
C SER A 121 -8.28 -6.62 -13.15
N LEU A 122 -8.21 -6.98 -14.44
CA LEU A 122 -7.89 -8.36 -14.85
C LEU A 122 -6.57 -8.84 -14.24
N MET A 123 -5.52 -8.01 -14.30
CA MET A 123 -4.22 -8.29 -13.67
C MET A 123 -4.35 -8.40 -12.15
N GLY A 124 -5.18 -7.55 -11.53
CA GLY A 124 -5.44 -7.61 -10.10
C GLY A 124 -6.10 -8.90 -9.66
N ARG A 125 -6.99 -9.48 -10.48
CA ARG A 125 -7.60 -10.79 -10.22
C ARG A 125 -6.59 -11.93 -10.33
N MET A 126 -5.74 -11.91 -11.36
CA MET A 126 -4.72 -12.94 -11.58
C MET A 126 -3.65 -12.93 -10.50
N LEU A 127 -3.23 -11.76 -10.04
CA LEU A 127 -2.15 -11.58 -9.07
C LEU A 127 -2.64 -11.41 -7.63
N GLY A 128 -3.96 -11.35 -7.38
CA GLY A 128 -4.51 -11.27 -6.04
C GLY A 128 -4.44 -9.90 -5.38
N PHE A 129 -4.47 -8.81 -6.17
CA PHE A 129 -4.49 -7.45 -5.62
C PHE A 129 -5.65 -6.61 -6.16
N GLY A 130 -5.94 -5.50 -5.51
CA GLY A 130 -6.97 -4.55 -5.96
C GLY A 130 -6.99 -3.28 -5.13
N SER A 131 -8.01 -2.45 -5.40
CA SER A 131 -8.29 -1.24 -4.66
C SER A 131 -9.53 -1.42 -3.81
N ILE A 132 -9.52 -0.84 -2.61
CA ILE A 132 -10.68 -0.73 -1.75
C ILE A 132 -11.10 0.73 -1.71
N VAL A 133 -12.39 0.95 -1.91
CA VAL A 133 -13.04 2.27 -1.81
C VAL A 133 -14.00 2.20 -0.65
N VAL A 134 -13.79 3.04 0.35
CA VAL A 134 -14.65 3.12 1.54
C VAL A 134 -15.35 4.47 1.55
N THR A 135 -16.66 4.45 1.71
CA THR A 135 -17.47 5.65 1.83
C THR A 135 -18.00 5.78 3.27
N THR A 136 -17.80 6.95 3.86
CA THR A 136 -18.24 7.27 5.21
C THR A 136 -18.65 8.75 5.27
N GLY A 137 -19.87 9.03 5.71
CA GLY A 137 -20.37 10.41 5.81
C GLY A 137 -20.33 11.17 4.47
N GLY A 138 -20.54 10.48 3.34
CA GLY A 138 -20.46 11.07 1.99
C GLY A 138 -19.03 11.28 1.46
N VAL A 139 -17.99 11.06 2.26
CA VAL A 139 -16.60 11.14 1.82
C VAL A 139 -16.12 9.78 1.34
N THR A 140 -15.52 9.76 0.16
CA THR A 140 -15.00 8.53 -0.45
C THR A 140 -13.48 8.53 -0.41
N ASN A 141 -12.90 7.49 0.22
CA ASN A 141 -11.48 7.26 0.29
C ASN A 141 -11.09 6.00 -0.47
N LYS A 142 -10.03 6.09 -1.28
CA LYS A 142 -9.54 5.00 -2.11
C LYS A 142 -8.15 4.56 -1.68
N PHE A 143 -7.96 3.25 -1.52
CA PHE A 143 -6.69 2.61 -1.17
C PHE A 143 -6.34 1.58 -2.22
N ASP A 144 -5.22 1.80 -2.90
CA ASP A 144 -4.78 1.00 -4.04
C ASP A 144 -3.76 -0.08 -3.65
N PHE A 145 -3.64 -1.10 -4.50
CA PHE A 145 -2.66 -2.18 -4.38
C PHE A 145 -2.76 -3.03 -3.11
N ILE A 146 -3.95 -3.16 -2.55
CA ILE A 146 -4.18 -4.00 -1.37
C ILE A 146 -4.13 -5.48 -1.79
N THR A 147 -3.35 -6.28 -1.06
CA THR A 147 -3.30 -7.73 -1.22
C THR A 147 -4.59 -8.37 -0.70
N ASN A 148 -5.18 -9.28 -1.49
CA ASN A 148 -6.42 -9.99 -1.17
C ASN A 148 -7.58 -9.09 -0.71
N PRO A 149 -8.01 -8.10 -1.54
CA PRO A 149 -9.01 -7.11 -1.15
C PRO A 149 -10.37 -7.73 -0.83
N ILE A 150 -10.71 -8.86 -1.42
CA ILE A 150 -11.95 -9.59 -1.14
C ILE A 150 -11.92 -10.13 0.30
N LYS A 151 -10.80 -10.72 0.72
CA LYS A 151 -10.64 -11.20 2.10
C LYS A 151 -10.71 -10.03 3.08
N PHE A 152 -10.05 -8.92 2.79
CA PHE A 152 -10.10 -7.71 3.62
C PHE A 152 -11.55 -7.21 3.81
N ARG A 153 -12.34 -7.12 2.74
CA ARG A 153 -13.77 -6.75 2.83
C ARG A 153 -14.57 -7.75 3.66
N ASN A 154 -14.35 -9.06 3.46
CA ASN A 154 -15.09 -10.09 4.17
C ASN A 154 -14.81 -10.03 5.68
N GLU A 155 -13.57 -9.75 6.07
CA GLU A 155 -13.20 -9.54 7.48
C GLU A 155 -13.87 -8.30 8.08
N ILE A 156 -13.98 -7.21 7.31
CA ILE A 156 -14.75 -6.04 7.76
C ILE A 156 -16.21 -6.41 7.97
N ASN A 157 -16.84 -7.06 6.99
CA ASN A 157 -18.25 -7.45 7.08
C ASN A 157 -18.52 -8.41 8.25
N ALA A 158 -17.58 -9.31 8.55
CA ALA A 158 -17.68 -10.23 9.69
C ALA A 158 -17.66 -9.50 11.06
N GLN A 159 -17.12 -8.30 11.13
CA GLN A 159 -17.08 -7.51 12.37
C GLN A 159 -18.26 -6.52 12.48
N ILE A 160 -19.04 -6.30 11.41
CA ILE A 160 -20.22 -5.44 11.42
C ILE A 160 -21.48 -6.19 11.92
N GLN A 161 -21.47 -7.53 11.83
CA GLN A 161 -22.56 -8.38 12.32
C GLN A 161 -22.47 -8.55 13.84
#